data_dada19eaec92a5484e870ec64583d97a
#
_entry.id   dada19eaec92a5484e870ec64583d97a
#
_cell.length_a   1.000
_cell.length_b   1.000
_cell.length_c   1.000
_cell.angle_alpha   90.00
_cell.angle_beta   90.00
_cell.angle_gamma   90.00
#
_symmetry.space_group_name_H-M   'P 1'
#
loop_
_entity.id
_entity.type
_entity.pdbx_description
1 polymer ?
#
loop_
_entity_poly.entity_id
_entity_poly.type
_entity_poly.pdbx_seq_one_letter_code
_entity_poly.pdbx_strand_id
1 'polypeptide(L)'
;MLSLALSSFLFFAAGAPAERLDPVIDHLTAAGVNGEVNVHFSMAHAFDREETIQSLQSGVPTSLTYVVEVFRTRHLWFDEGIGRARIEVIATFNSVTREYLLNYRRDRKLVRSETFSDLAALQHAMTHIDEPKLFDIGKRPPYKLVVRVKADLMRGWLLYFIPWEVSTRWRQVRVEAPQSEAAREVR
;
A
#
# COMPACT_ATOMS: atom_id res chain seq x y z
N MET A 1 -42.57 26.34 53.65
CA MET A 1 -42.01 25.01 53.25
C MET A 1 -41.52 25.16 51.82
N LEU A 2 -40.22 25.34 51.66
CA LEU A 2 -39.62 25.59 50.35
C LEU A 2 -38.89 24.30 49.91
N SER A 3 -39.36 23.67 48.82
CA SER A 3 -38.82 22.41 48.32
C SER A 3 -37.82 22.73 47.22
N LEU A 4 -36.53 22.50 47.47
CA LEU A 4 -35.44 22.67 46.50
C LEU A 4 -35.34 21.40 45.68
N ALA A 5 -35.67 21.46 44.38
CA ALA A 5 -35.44 20.40 43.43
C ALA A 5 -34.01 20.53 42.87
N LEU A 6 -33.13 19.61 43.26
CA LEU A 6 -31.75 19.51 42.78
C LEU A 6 -31.76 18.74 41.44
N SER A 7 -31.64 19.47 40.34
CA SER A 7 -31.57 18.91 38.98
C SER A 7 -30.16 18.47 38.70
N SER A 8 -29.85 17.16 38.74
CA SER A 8 -28.57 16.59 38.34
C SER A 8 -28.43 16.62 36.82
N PHE A 9 -27.60 17.50 36.31
CA PHE A 9 -27.16 17.54 34.92
C PHE A 9 -26.08 16.46 34.70
N LEU A 10 -26.47 15.34 34.13
CA LEU A 10 -25.53 14.33 33.61
C LEU A 10 -24.81 14.90 32.36
N PHE A 11 -23.58 15.34 32.55
CA PHE A 11 -22.67 15.64 31.42
C PHE A 11 -22.29 14.31 30.74
N PHE A 12 -22.94 14.02 29.61
CA PHE A 12 -22.45 13.02 28.69
C PHE A 12 -21.19 13.60 28.03
N ALA A 13 -20.03 13.14 28.46
CA ALA A 13 -18.78 13.40 27.73
C ALA A 13 -18.85 12.65 26.38
N ALA A 14 -19.27 13.34 25.33
CA ALA A 14 -19.13 12.86 23.97
C ALA A 14 -17.63 12.68 23.70
N GLY A 15 -17.14 11.44 23.71
CA GLY A 15 -15.81 11.11 23.28
C GLY A 15 -15.61 11.67 21.88
N ALA A 16 -14.57 12.49 21.69
CA ALA A 16 -14.20 12.99 20.37
C ALA A 16 -14.01 11.79 19.44
N PRO A 17 -14.57 11.78 18.22
CA PRO A 17 -14.33 10.71 17.27
C PRO A 17 -12.82 10.62 17.05
N ALA A 18 -12.24 9.45 17.26
CA ALA A 18 -10.83 9.20 16.96
C ALA A 18 -10.59 9.63 15.50
N GLU A 19 -9.65 10.54 15.28
CA GLU A 19 -9.29 11.02 13.96
C GLU A 19 -8.83 9.81 13.13
N ARG A 20 -9.63 9.41 12.17
CA ARG A 20 -9.33 8.26 11.31
C ARG A 20 -8.32 8.71 10.28
N LEU A 21 -7.12 8.17 10.38
CA LEU A 21 -6.08 8.44 9.40
C LEU A 21 -6.38 7.68 8.10
N ASP A 22 -6.25 8.38 6.98
CA ASP A 22 -6.40 7.76 5.67
C ASP A 22 -5.18 6.90 5.34
N PRO A 23 -5.37 5.75 4.67
CA PRO A 23 -4.26 4.93 4.19
C PRO A 23 -3.31 5.73 3.30
N VAL A 24 -2.01 5.55 3.51
CA VAL A 24 -0.96 6.29 2.80
C VAL A 24 0.24 5.39 2.52
N ILE A 25 0.87 5.58 1.34
CA ILE A 25 2.20 5.01 1.10
C ILE A 25 3.19 5.79 1.95
N ASP A 26 3.78 5.13 2.91
CA ASP A 26 4.63 5.75 3.93
C ASP A 26 6.09 5.79 3.48
N HIS A 27 6.74 4.65 3.38
CA HIS A 27 8.11 4.55 2.91
C HIS A 27 8.14 4.09 1.46
N LEU A 28 8.91 4.80 0.64
CA LEU A 28 9.16 4.40 -0.75
C LEU A 28 10.63 4.63 -1.07
N THR A 29 11.32 3.56 -1.45
CA THR A 29 12.69 3.60 -1.97
C THR A 29 12.76 2.89 -3.31
N ALA A 30 13.65 3.33 -4.19
CA ALA A 30 13.90 2.71 -5.45
C ALA A 30 15.40 2.78 -5.78
N ALA A 31 15.99 1.64 -6.09
CA ALA A 31 17.41 1.53 -6.40
C ALA A 31 17.61 0.86 -7.77
N GLY A 32 18.44 1.48 -8.61
CA GLY A 32 18.84 0.91 -9.90
C GLY A 32 20.08 0.05 -9.75
N VAL A 33 20.01 -1.23 -10.08
CA VAL A 33 21.12 -2.19 -9.98
C VAL A 33 21.19 -3.01 -11.27
N ASN A 34 22.32 -2.98 -11.97
CA ASN A 34 22.58 -3.79 -13.17
C ASN A 34 21.50 -3.65 -14.27
N GLY A 35 20.98 -2.44 -14.46
CA GLY A 35 19.94 -2.19 -15.48
C GLY A 35 18.52 -2.60 -15.06
N GLU A 36 18.32 -2.95 -13.80
CA GLU A 36 17.03 -3.27 -13.21
C GLU A 36 16.72 -2.29 -12.08
N VAL A 37 15.44 -2.10 -11.75
CA VAL A 37 14.99 -1.28 -10.62
C VAL A 37 14.36 -2.15 -9.56
N ASN A 38 14.93 -2.09 -8.37
CA ASN A 38 14.36 -2.65 -7.15
C ASN A 38 13.49 -1.59 -6.49
N VAL A 39 12.31 -1.97 -6.03
CA VAL A 39 11.37 -1.05 -5.37
C VAL A 39 10.95 -1.64 -4.04
N HIS A 40 11.08 -0.86 -2.99
CA HIS A 40 10.59 -1.20 -1.66
C HIS A 40 9.67 -0.10 -1.15
N PHE A 41 8.51 -0.47 -0.61
CA PHE A 41 7.59 0.49 0.00
C PHE A 41 6.73 -0.16 1.08
N SER A 42 6.21 0.69 1.98
CA SER A 42 5.21 0.30 2.97
C SER A 42 3.98 1.18 2.89
N MET A 43 2.88 0.67 3.41
CA MET A 43 1.62 1.40 3.54
C MET A 43 1.20 1.46 5.00
N ALA A 44 0.94 2.66 5.50
CA ALA A 44 0.38 2.90 6.83
C ALA A 44 -1.16 2.98 6.75
N HIS A 45 -1.82 2.73 7.88
CA HIS A 45 -3.26 2.89 8.10
C HIS A 45 -4.18 2.03 7.22
N ALA A 46 -3.65 0.96 6.60
CA ALA A 46 -4.42 0.05 5.76
C ALA A 46 -5.50 -0.73 6.54
N PHE A 47 -5.20 -1.02 7.81
CA PHE A 47 -6.01 -1.87 8.70
C PHE A 47 -6.53 -1.13 9.93
N ASP A 48 -6.49 0.21 9.96
CA ASP A 48 -7.01 1.01 11.09
C ASP A 48 -8.54 0.96 11.18
N ARG A 49 -9.20 0.54 10.12
CA ARG A 49 -10.65 0.35 10.11
C ARG A 49 -11.01 -1.04 10.62
N GLU A 50 -11.75 -1.09 11.68
CA GLU A 50 -12.19 -2.36 12.28
C GLU A 50 -13.02 -3.21 11.30
N GLU A 51 -13.80 -2.58 10.43
CA GLU A 51 -14.59 -3.27 9.40
C GLU A 51 -13.71 -4.07 8.43
N THR A 52 -12.49 -3.58 8.14
CA THR A 52 -11.52 -4.30 7.29
C THR A 52 -11.04 -5.57 7.98
N ILE A 53 -10.75 -5.48 9.27
CA ILE A 53 -10.31 -6.63 10.07
C ILE A 53 -11.44 -7.65 10.23
N GLN A 54 -12.65 -7.20 10.54
CA GLN A 54 -13.83 -8.06 10.68
C GLN A 54 -14.16 -8.76 9.35
N SER A 55 -14.10 -8.06 8.23
CA SER A 55 -14.30 -8.64 6.91
C SER A 55 -13.31 -9.76 6.64
N LEU A 56 -12.02 -9.52 6.90
CA LEU A 56 -10.98 -10.52 6.75
C LEU A 56 -11.22 -11.74 7.65
N GLN A 57 -11.54 -11.54 8.91
CA GLN A 57 -11.79 -12.62 9.89
C GLN A 57 -13.09 -13.41 9.60
N SER A 58 -14.03 -12.81 8.88
CA SER A 58 -15.24 -13.53 8.42
C SER A 58 -15.00 -14.43 7.21
N GLY A 59 -13.76 -14.50 6.69
CA GLY A 59 -13.39 -15.29 5.53
C GLY A 59 -13.65 -14.61 4.19
N VAL A 60 -14.10 -13.34 4.19
CA VAL A 60 -14.22 -12.56 2.96
C VAL A 60 -12.83 -12.19 2.44
N PRO A 61 -12.49 -12.50 1.18
CA PRO A 61 -11.21 -12.14 0.62
C PRO A 61 -10.96 -10.63 0.69
N THR A 62 -9.87 -10.24 1.35
CA THR A 62 -9.46 -8.84 1.48
C THR A 62 -8.25 -8.61 0.59
N SER A 63 -8.31 -7.59 -0.26
CA SER A 63 -7.23 -7.33 -1.23
C SER A 63 -6.74 -5.90 -1.16
N LEU A 64 -5.42 -5.73 -1.27
CA LEU A 64 -4.77 -4.46 -1.53
C LEU A 64 -4.12 -4.53 -2.92
N THR A 65 -4.30 -3.49 -3.70
CA THR A 65 -3.73 -3.40 -5.04
C THR A 65 -2.79 -2.20 -5.11
N TYR A 66 -1.54 -2.45 -5.44
CA TYR A 66 -0.54 -1.42 -5.64
C TYR A 66 -0.27 -1.22 -7.12
N VAL A 67 -0.23 0.03 -7.55
CA VAL A 67 0.20 0.42 -8.89
C VAL A 67 1.54 1.11 -8.77
N VAL A 68 2.55 0.51 -9.40
CA VAL A 68 3.92 1.03 -9.43
C VAL A 68 4.25 1.44 -10.86
N GLU A 69 4.78 2.64 -11.02
CA GLU A 69 5.17 3.17 -12.33
C GLU A 69 6.59 3.71 -12.27
N VAL A 70 7.35 3.47 -13.32
CA VAL A 70 8.65 4.10 -13.54
C VAL A 70 8.60 4.95 -14.80
N PHE A 71 9.10 6.17 -14.70
CA PHE A 71 9.11 7.12 -15.79
C PHE A 71 10.35 8.02 -15.75
N ARG A 72 10.66 8.64 -16.87
CA ARG A 72 11.71 9.65 -17.00
C ARG A 72 11.10 11.03 -17.10
N THR A 73 11.46 11.92 -16.18
CA THR A 73 11.03 13.33 -16.20
C THR A 73 11.73 14.06 -17.35
N ARG A 74 10.96 14.80 -18.16
CA ARG A 74 11.46 15.62 -19.26
C ARG A 74 11.14 17.09 -18.98
N HIS A 75 12.13 17.97 -19.12
CA HIS A 75 12.03 19.37 -18.70
C HIS A 75 11.02 20.22 -19.49
N LEU A 76 10.69 19.89 -20.74
CA LEU A 76 9.79 20.68 -21.61
C LEU A 76 8.78 19.81 -22.36
N TRP A 77 8.57 18.58 -21.92
CA TRP A 77 7.75 17.60 -22.62
C TRP A 77 7.04 16.69 -21.61
N PHE A 78 6.06 15.94 -22.07
CA PHE A 78 5.42 14.95 -21.22
C PHE A 78 6.44 13.92 -20.71
N ASP A 79 6.25 13.44 -19.45
CA ASP A 79 7.06 12.39 -18.89
C ASP A 79 7.01 11.13 -19.75
N GLU A 80 8.15 10.48 -19.93
CA GLU A 80 8.24 9.24 -20.67
C GLU A 80 8.02 8.05 -19.75
N GLY A 81 6.86 7.37 -19.88
CA GLY A 81 6.59 6.11 -19.19
C GLY A 81 7.55 5.02 -19.68
N ILE A 82 8.23 4.36 -18.75
CA ILE A 82 9.15 3.27 -19.02
C ILE A 82 8.54 1.93 -18.67
N GLY A 83 7.82 1.84 -17.53
CA GLY A 83 7.16 0.63 -17.09
C GLY A 83 6.05 0.90 -16.08
N ARG A 84 5.14 -0.06 -16.00
CA ARG A 84 4.06 -0.10 -15.02
C ARG A 84 3.86 -1.53 -14.56
N ALA A 85 3.75 -1.73 -13.26
CA ALA A 85 3.43 -3.01 -12.63
C ALA A 85 2.22 -2.87 -11.72
N ARG A 86 1.43 -3.91 -11.64
CA ARG A 86 0.31 -4.04 -10.72
C ARG A 86 0.56 -5.20 -9.77
N ILE A 87 0.62 -4.91 -8.48
CA ILE A 87 0.84 -5.87 -7.42
C ILE A 87 -0.46 -6.02 -6.66
N GLU A 88 -0.97 -7.24 -6.53
CA GLU A 88 -2.18 -7.55 -5.78
C GLU A 88 -1.83 -8.53 -4.66
N VAL A 89 -2.13 -8.16 -3.43
CA VAL A 89 -2.02 -9.03 -2.26
C VAL A 89 -3.43 -9.34 -1.77
N ILE A 90 -3.79 -10.62 -1.75
CA ILE A 90 -5.15 -11.08 -1.47
C ILE A 90 -5.08 -12.05 -0.30
N ALA A 91 -5.67 -11.67 0.83
CA ALA A 91 -5.75 -12.49 2.01
C ALA A 91 -7.14 -13.12 2.16
N THR A 92 -7.18 -14.37 2.59
CA THR A 92 -8.40 -15.11 2.89
C THR A 92 -8.21 -15.89 4.18
N PHE A 93 -9.12 -15.75 5.14
CA PHE A 93 -9.11 -16.52 6.38
C PHE A 93 -9.81 -17.86 6.20
N ASN A 94 -9.14 -18.94 6.60
CA ASN A 94 -9.74 -20.27 6.69
C ASN A 94 -10.19 -20.53 8.14
N SER A 95 -11.49 -20.53 8.37
CA SER A 95 -12.05 -20.72 9.71
C SER A 95 -11.85 -22.13 10.27
N VAL A 96 -11.57 -23.12 9.42
CA VAL A 96 -11.34 -24.51 9.83
C VAL A 96 -9.92 -24.70 10.40
N THR A 97 -8.92 -24.22 9.64
CA THR A 97 -7.51 -24.30 10.08
C THR A 97 -7.10 -23.14 10.96
N ARG A 98 -7.90 -22.06 11.00
CA ARG A 98 -7.62 -20.78 11.67
C ARG A 98 -6.37 -20.09 11.15
N GLU A 99 -6.13 -20.23 9.87
CA GLU A 99 -4.98 -19.66 9.18
C GLU A 99 -5.42 -18.67 8.10
N TYR A 100 -4.54 -17.76 7.78
CA TYR A 100 -4.71 -16.81 6.70
C TYR A 100 -3.88 -17.25 5.51
N LEU A 101 -4.49 -17.40 4.34
CA LEU A 101 -3.79 -17.62 3.08
C LEU A 101 -3.60 -16.27 2.39
N LEU A 102 -2.36 -15.89 2.12
CA LEU A 102 -1.97 -14.72 1.36
C LEU A 102 -1.52 -15.13 -0.04
N ASN A 103 -2.21 -14.65 -1.06
CA ASN A 103 -1.84 -14.79 -2.45
C ASN A 103 -1.23 -13.48 -2.95
N TYR A 104 0.00 -13.56 -3.45
CA TYR A 104 0.73 -12.44 -4.04
C TYR A 104 0.72 -12.58 -5.56
N ARG A 105 0.17 -11.59 -6.25
CA ARG A 105 0.09 -11.55 -7.71
C ARG A 105 0.81 -10.33 -8.26
N ARG A 106 1.52 -10.52 -9.38
CA ARG A 106 2.10 -9.44 -10.16
C ARG A 106 1.56 -9.53 -11.59
N ASP A 107 0.97 -8.44 -12.07
CA ASP A 107 0.36 -8.34 -13.40
C ASP A 107 -0.64 -9.50 -13.69
N ARG A 108 -1.49 -9.79 -12.68
CA ARG A 108 -2.50 -10.88 -12.64
C ARG A 108 -1.92 -12.31 -12.57
N LYS A 109 -0.60 -12.48 -12.55
CA LYS A 109 0.04 -13.79 -12.38
C LYS A 109 0.35 -14.04 -10.92
N LEU A 110 -0.02 -15.22 -10.41
CA LEU A 110 0.35 -15.65 -9.08
C LEU A 110 1.88 -15.83 -9.02
N VAL A 111 2.52 -15.15 -8.10
CA VAL A 111 3.97 -15.20 -7.86
C VAL A 111 4.29 -16.10 -6.69
N ARG A 112 3.55 -15.95 -5.59
CA ARG A 112 3.74 -16.75 -4.36
C ARG A 112 2.43 -16.83 -3.57
N SER A 113 2.34 -17.87 -2.74
CA SER A 113 1.29 -18.03 -1.72
C SER A 113 1.96 -18.35 -0.40
N GLU A 114 1.51 -17.73 0.66
CA GLU A 114 2.05 -17.90 2.02
C GLU A 114 0.90 -18.06 3.01
N THR A 115 1.14 -18.82 4.09
CA THR A 115 0.15 -19.04 5.14
C THR A 115 0.65 -18.41 6.45
N PHE A 116 -0.25 -17.70 7.14
CA PHE A 116 0.02 -17.02 8.40
C PHE A 116 -0.96 -17.49 9.46
N SER A 117 -0.47 -17.79 10.65
CA SER A 117 -1.30 -18.07 11.83
C SER A 117 -1.60 -16.81 12.65
N ASP A 118 -0.85 -15.74 12.42
CA ASP A 118 -0.95 -14.47 13.14
C ASP A 118 -1.43 -13.34 12.21
N LEU A 119 -2.38 -12.55 12.71
CA LEU A 119 -2.96 -11.43 11.98
C LEU A 119 -1.95 -10.30 11.75
N ALA A 120 -1.11 -10.00 12.74
CA ALA A 120 -0.15 -8.91 12.62
C ALA A 120 0.94 -9.25 11.59
N ALA A 121 1.41 -10.50 11.55
CA ALA A 121 2.34 -10.97 10.53
C ALA A 121 1.72 -10.90 9.12
N LEU A 122 0.45 -11.28 8.98
CA LEU A 122 -0.28 -11.11 7.71
C LEU A 122 -0.38 -9.65 7.31
N GLN A 123 -0.80 -8.76 8.20
CA GLN A 123 -0.93 -7.32 7.94
C GLN A 123 0.40 -6.73 7.49
N HIS A 124 1.48 -7.11 8.16
CA HIS A 124 2.84 -6.72 7.76
C HIS A 124 3.17 -7.19 6.35
N ALA A 125 2.94 -8.48 6.04
CA ALA A 125 3.19 -9.03 4.71
C ALA A 125 2.34 -8.39 3.61
N MET A 126 1.13 -7.93 3.94
CA MET A 126 0.26 -7.21 2.99
C MET A 126 0.68 -5.76 2.76
N THR A 127 1.29 -5.10 3.74
CA THR A 127 1.61 -3.67 3.70
C THR A 127 3.07 -3.35 3.41
N HIS A 128 3.98 -4.31 3.57
CA HIS A 128 5.41 -4.15 3.29
C HIS A 128 5.77 -4.93 2.03
N ILE A 129 5.99 -4.20 0.97
CA ILE A 129 6.23 -4.77 -0.36
C ILE A 129 7.70 -4.56 -0.73
N ASP A 130 8.37 -5.67 -1.03
CA ASP A 130 9.74 -5.69 -1.54
C ASP A 130 9.75 -6.39 -2.90
N GLU A 131 10.05 -5.61 -3.95
CA GLU A 131 10.06 -6.06 -5.33
C GLU A 131 11.45 -5.90 -5.93
N PRO A 132 12.28 -6.93 -5.83
CA PRO A 132 13.54 -6.96 -6.57
C PRO A 132 13.25 -7.10 -8.07
N LYS A 133 14.01 -6.37 -8.88
CA LYS A 133 13.97 -6.45 -10.35
C LYS A 133 12.58 -6.20 -10.93
N LEU A 134 11.86 -5.22 -10.37
CA LEU A 134 10.50 -4.93 -10.80
C LEU A 134 10.44 -4.41 -12.23
N PHE A 135 11.44 -3.61 -12.63
CA PHE A 135 11.52 -3.06 -13.99
C PHE A 135 12.90 -3.26 -14.59
N ASP A 136 12.91 -3.66 -15.87
CA ASP A 136 14.11 -3.63 -16.71
C ASP A 136 14.22 -2.24 -17.35
N ILE A 137 15.28 -1.53 -17.03
CA ILE A 137 15.57 -0.20 -17.55
C ILE A 137 16.74 -0.23 -18.59
N GLY A 138 17.34 -1.39 -18.79
CA GLY A 138 18.44 -1.58 -19.70
C GLY A 138 19.63 -0.66 -19.41
N LYS A 139 20.09 0.09 -20.41
CA LYS A 139 21.20 1.03 -20.29
C LYS A 139 20.80 2.45 -19.86
N ARG A 140 19.54 2.66 -19.44
CA ARG A 140 19.08 3.98 -18.99
C ARG A 140 19.72 4.34 -17.64
N PRO A 141 20.20 5.59 -17.48
CA PRO A 141 20.79 6.03 -16.21
C PRO A 141 19.71 6.10 -15.11
N PRO A 142 19.88 5.39 -13.99
CA PRO A 142 18.88 5.31 -12.92
C PRO A 142 18.50 6.69 -12.36
N TYR A 143 19.46 7.56 -12.15
CA TYR A 143 19.26 8.89 -11.55
C TYR A 143 18.34 9.83 -12.35
N LYS A 144 18.03 9.50 -13.62
CA LYS A 144 17.05 10.24 -14.45
C LYS A 144 15.62 9.67 -14.33
N LEU A 145 15.47 8.61 -13.56
CA LEU A 145 14.21 7.91 -13.41
C LEU A 145 13.53 8.27 -12.08
N VAL A 146 12.21 8.23 -12.12
CA VAL A 146 11.35 8.40 -10.95
C VAL A 146 10.41 7.20 -10.88
N VAL A 147 10.30 6.63 -9.70
CA VAL A 147 9.27 5.62 -9.37
C VAL A 147 8.16 6.31 -8.60
N ARG A 148 6.92 5.97 -8.93
CA ARG A 148 5.76 6.36 -8.12
C ARG A 148 4.88 5.16 -7.81
N VAL A 149 4.26 5.21 -6.63
CA VAL A 149 3.39 4.15 -6.12
C VAL A 149 2.10 4.76 -5.61
N LYS A 150 0.98 4.10 -5.85
CA LYS A 150 -0.29 4.31 -5.16
C LYS A 150 -0.91 2.97 -4.79
N ALA A 151 -1.76 2.94 -3.78
CA ALA A 151 -2.56 1.78 -3.44
C ALA A 151 -4.04 2.03 -3.73
N ASP A 152 -4.70 1.03 -4.31
CA ASP A 152 -6.15 0.94 -4.46
C ASP A 152 -6.66 -0.06 -3.41
N LEU A 153 -7.42 0.43 -2.41
CA LEU A 153 -7.76 -0.31 -1.20
C LEU A 153 -9.06 -1.08 -1.28
N MET A 154 -10.05 -0.50 -1.94
CA MET A 154 -11.36 -1.12 -2.08
C MET A 154 -11.97 -0.77 -3.42
N ARG A 155 -12.58 -1.77 -4.03
CA ARG A 155 -13.55 -1.60 -5.12
C ARG A 155 -14.87 -2.16 -4.62
N GLY A 156 -15.80 -1.28 -4.38
CA GLY A 156 -17.16 -1.63 -3.96
C GLY A 156 -18.19 -1.10 -4.96
N TRP A 157 -19.40 -1.69 -4.91
CA TRP A 157 -20.56 -1.19 -5.61
C TRP A 157 -21.49 -0.60 -4.56
N LEU A 158 -21.62 0.72 -4.52
CA LEU A 158 -22.64 1.38 -3.72
C LEU A 158 -23.97 1.27 -4.46
N LEU A 159 -24.99 0.70 -3.80
CA LEU A 159 -26.33 0.50 -4.38
C LEU A 159 -26.32 -0.27 -5.72
N TYR A 160 -25.38 -1.18 -5.92
CA TYR A 160 -25.22 -2.01 -7.13
C TYR A 160 -24.92 -1.26 -8.44
N PHE A 161 -24.90 0.09 -8.44
CA PHE A 161 -24.76 0.88 -9.65
C PHE A 161 -23.59 1.88 -9.65
N ILE A 162 -23.05 2.22 -8.49
CA ILE A 162 -21.98 3.22 -8.38
C ILE A 162 -20.70 2.51 -7.97
N PRO A 163 -19.67 2.41 -8.85
CA PRO A 163 -18.36 1.92 -8.46
C PRO A 163 -17.72 2.91 -7.49
N TRP A 164 -17.32 2.42 -6.33
CA TRP A 164 -16.60 3.20 -5.34
C TRP A 164 -15.18 2.66 -5.20
N GLU A 165 -14.20 3.53 -5.39
CA GLU A 165 -12.78 3.21 -5.29
C GLU A 165 -12.14 4.15 -4.26
N VAL A 166 -11.50 3.57 -3.26
CA VAL A 166 -10.63 4.30 -2.32
C VAL A 166 -9.19 4.04 -2.71
N SER A 167 -8.49 5.08 -3.11
CA SER A 167 -7.08 5.00 -3.46
C SER A 167 -6.26 6.02 -2.69
N THR A 168 -5.00 5.68 -2.40
CA THR A 168 -4.05 6.62 -1.80
C THR A 168 -3.60 7.67 -2.81
N ARG A 169 -3.01 8.74 -2.32
CA ARG A 169 -2.26 9.66 -3.18
C ARG A 169 -1.00 8.99 -3.71
N TRP A 170 -0.52 9.45 -4.87
CA TRP A 170 0.76 9.01 -5.40
C TRP A 170 1.91 9.44 -4.50
N ARG A 171 2.76 8.49 -4.13
CA ARG A 171 4.08 8.75 -3.54
C ARG A 171 5.14 8.52 -4.60
N GLN A 172 6.15 9.37 -4.68
CA GLN A 172 7.19 9.25 -5.69
C GLN A 172 8.59 9.48 -5.11
N VAL A 173 9.59 8.82 -5.71
CA VAL A 173 11.00 8.93 -5.34
C VAL A 173 11.87 8.84 -6.60
N ARG A 174 13.03 9.48 -6.60
CA ARG A 174 14.05 9.26 -7.63
C ARG A 174 14.70 7.90 -7.42
N VAL A 175 15.04 7.24 -8.53
CA VAL A 175 15.81 5.99 -8.47
C VAL A 175 17.25 6.31 -8.10
N GLU A 176 17.71 5.70 -7.02
CA GLU A 176 19.09 5.83 -6.56
C GLU A 176 20.02 5.00 -7.44
N ALA A 177 21.19 5.55 -7.79
CA ALA A 177 22.26 4.79 -8.44
C ALA A 177 23.01 3.95 -7.38
N PRO A 178 23.54 2.78 -7.75
CA PRO A 178 24.34 1.99 -6.83
C PRO A 178 25.57 2.79 -6.38
N GLN A 179 25.82 2.82 -5.07
CA GLN A 179 26.91 3.60 -4.46
C GLN A 179 28.31 3.30 -5.04
N SER A 180 28.48 2.19 -5.78
CA SER A 180 29.76 1.82 -6.41
C SER A 180 30.09 2.63 -7.68
N GLU A 181 29.12 3.25 -8.34
CA GLU A 181 29.37 4.07 -9.53
C GLU A 181 29.69 5.52 -9.16
N ALA A 182 29.10 6.06 -8.09
CA ALA A 182 29.40 7.41 -7.60
C ALA A 182 30.86 7.58 -7.13
N ALA A 183 31.51 6.48 -6.71
CA ALA A 183 32.90 6.50 -6.26
C ALA A 183 33.92 6.44 -7.42
N ARG A 184 33.51 6.11 -8.65
CA ARG A 184 34.39 6.03 -9.81
C ARG A 184 34.46 7.33 -10.65
N GLU A 185 33.47 8.20 -10.49
CA GLU A 185 33.41 9.47 -11.25
C GLU A 185 34.18 10.64 -10.58
N VAL A 186 34.74 10.42 -9.38
CA VAL A 186 35.50 11.43 -8.61
C VAL A 186 37.02 11.13 -8.63
N ARG A 187 37.50 10.33 -9.59
CA ARG A 187 38.96 10.10 -9.74
C ARG A 187 39.48 10.48 -11.11
#